data_01ce3e885931593459cfad7da5a48764
#
_entry.id   01ce3e885931593459cfad7da5a48764
#
_cell.length_a   1.000
_cell.length_b   1.000
_cell.length_c   1.000
_cell.angle_alpha   90.00
_cell.angle_beta   90.00
_cell.angle_gamma   90.00
#
_symmetry.space_group_name_H-M   'P 1'
#
loop_
_entity.id
_entity.type
_entity.pdbx_description
1 polymer ?
#
loop_
_entity_poly.entity_id
_entity_poly.type
_entity_poly.pdbx_seq_one_letter_code
_entity_poly.pdbx_strand_id
1 'polypeptide(L)'
;MIRDAATAPPRASFREATARRRLLGLLDPGTVVEALGPAERVTSPHLAALGLPIAFDDGVVVAEGRLEGAPVLAASGEGGFMGGSVGEVHGAKLVGLLRRARRVRPRGVVLLLDSGGVRLQEANAGLVAVSEVMRAVLETRAAGIPVVGLVGGGWGCFGGMGIVARCCDTIAMSEEGRLGLSGPDVVEATKGVEELDASDRALVWRTYGGKHRFILGEADLLVDDDVAAFRAAAVELLGRPRPISEATLAREHALLAARLARAGGCADAADVWRVAGAAEPERLPLLDAAAFRAAAGGARRALAAEGAVAEEPLGAGSAYRDPGLDALFPRGHTVREAAGILRGSGRAEGGEVAVVGSAGGAEVGVEAALALAAEVLRVVREHPGRPLLALVDSRGQRMSRRDELLGVNGYLGHLAAAVELARQRGHRVVGLLRGDAVSGGVLPLGFMADDVDALEGANPWVMALPAMARVTKIPA
;
A
#
# COMPACT_ATOMS: atom_id res chain seq x y z
N MET A 1 -38.22 39.42 15.04
CA MET A 1 -37.25 39.11 13.96
C MET A 1 -36.33 38.00 14.47
N ILE A 2 -36.68 36.77 14.15
CA ILE A 2 -35.84 35.59 14.41
C ILE A 2 -34.82 35.59 13.31
N ARG A 3 -33.54 35.80 13.65
CA ARG A 3 -32.44 35.62 12.68
C ARG A 3 -32.34 34.12 12.42
N ASP A 4 -32.58 33.72 11.15
CA ASP A 4 -32.24 32.40 10.65
C ASP A 4 -30.74 32.14 10.93
N ALA A 5 -30.47 31.25 11.89
CA ALA A 5 -29.19 30.63 11.99
C ALA A 5 -29.07 29.79 10.71
N ALA A 6 -28.17 30.18 9.80
CA ALA A 6 -27.83 29.40 8.64
C ALA A 6 -27.38 28.03 9.15
N THR A 7 -28.29 27.05 9.09
CA THR A 7 -27.98 25.67 9.37
C THR A 7 -26.92 25.23 8.37
N ALA A 8 -25.75 24.85 8.86
CA ALA A 8 -24.74 24.22 8.04
C ALA A 8 -25.40 23.09 7.22
N PRO A 9 -25.04 22.92 5.93
CA PRO A 9 -25.62 21.84 5.14
C PRO A 9 -25.44 20.51 5.87
N PRO A 10 -26.42 19.59 5.80
CA PRO A 10 -26.33 18.31 6.50
C PRO A 10 -25.04 17.60 6.10
N ARG A 11 -24.30 17.08 7.08
CA ARG A 11 -23.07 16.30 6.87
C ARG A 11 -23.38 15.14 5.93
N ALA A 12 -22.57 15.00 4.88
CA ALA A 12 -22.66 13.90 3.94
C ALA A 12 -21.59 12.86 4.28
N SER A 13 -21.99 11.69 4.81
CA SER A 13 -21.06 10.61 5.14
C SER A 13 -20.21 10.24 3.90
N PHE A 14 -18.90 10.29 4.07
CA PHE A 14 -17.97 9.83 3.05
C PHE A 14 -18.05 8.32 2.88
N ARG A 15 -18.23 7.61 3.99
CA ARG A 15 -18.33 6.16 4.04
C ARG A 15 -19.52 5.62 3.23
N GLU A 16 -20.70 6.27 3.39
CA GLU A 16 -21.94 5.83 2.73
C GLU A 16 -22.09 6.36 1.30
N ALA A 17 -21.31 7.37 0.92
CA ALA A 17 -21.38 7.95 -0.40
C ALA A 17 -20.85 7.00 -1.47
N THR A 18 -21.52 6.96 -2.64
CA THR A 18 -20.98 6.28 -3.83
C THR A 18 -19.73 6.98 -4.35
N ALA A 19 -18.94 6.28 -5.16
CA ALA A 19 -17.72 6.84 -5.77
C ALA A 19 -17.97 8.18 -6.46
N ARG A 20 -19.06 8.29 -7.25
CA ARG A 20 -19.44 9.55 -7.93
C ARG A 20 -19.84 10.65 -6.96
N ARG A 21 -20.59 10.33 -5.92
CA ARG A 21 -20.99 11.32 -4.91
C ARG A 21 -19.79 11.84 -4.13
N ARG A 22 -18.81 10.98 -3.81
CA ARG A 22 -17.56 11.40 -3.20
C ARG A 22 -16.81 12.40 -4.08
N LEU A 23 -16.66 12.12 -5.39
CA LEU A 23 -15.99 13.02 -6.31
C LEU A 23 -16.73 14.36 -6.49
N LEU A 24 -18.06 14.32 -6.62
CA LEU A 24 -18.89 15.54 -6.77
C LEU A 24 -18.84 16.43 -5.51
N GLY A 25 -18.71 15.84 -4.31
CA GLY A 25 -18.57 16.62 -3.10
C GLY A 25 -17.13 17.04 -2.78
N LEU A 26 -16.13 16.34 -3.33
CA LEU A 26 -14.72 16.67 -3.15
C LEU A 26 -14.29 17.81 -4.07
N LEU A 27 -14.68 17.79 -5.34
CA LEU A 27 -14.25 18.74 -6.36
C LEU A 27 -15.19 19.95 -6.43
N ASP A 28 -14.71 21.04 -7.04
CA ASP A 28 -15.47 22.26 -7.16
C ASP A 28 -16.75 22.02 -7.99
N PRO A 29 -17.90 22.55 -7.58
CA PRO A 29 -19.17 22.34 -8.28
C PRO A 29 -19.10 22.70 -9.77
N GLY A 30 -19.64 21.83 -10.63
CA GLY A 30 -19.68 22.04 -12.09
C GLY A 30 -18.35 21.86 -12.81
N THR A 31 -17.28 21.44 -12.13
CA THR A 31 -15.96 21.26 -12.76
C THR A 31 -15.60 19.80 -13.04
N VAL A 32 -16.38 18.84 -12.52
CA VAL A 32 -16.11 17.41 -12.65
C VAL A 32 -16.39 16.93 -14.07
N VAL A 33 -15.37 16.40 -14.73
CA VAL A 33 -15.46 15.74 -16.03
C VAL A 33 -15.00 14.30 -15.85
N GLU A 34 -15.95 13.36 -15.87
CA GLU A 34 -15.65 11.93 -15.81
C GLU A 34 -15.05 11.47 -17.13
N ALA A 35 -13.95 10.73 -17.08
CA ALA A 35 -13.35 10.05 -18.22
C ALA A 35 -13.73 8.57 -18.19
N LEU A 36 -13.96 7.97 -19.36
CA LEU A 36 -14.38 6.58 -19.52
C LEU A 36 -15.65 6.28 -18.69
N GLY A 37 -16.65 7.16 -18.86
CA GLY A 37 -17.91 7.11 -18.13
C GLY A 37 -18.97 6.20 -18.78
N PRO A 38 -20.25 6.47 -18.54
CA PRO A 38 -21.35 5.61 -19.01
C PRO A 38 -21.45 5.44 -20.53
N ALA A 39 -20.93 6.40 -21.31
CA ALA A 39 -20.96 6.32 -22.78
C ALA A 39 -19.93 5.32 -23.33
N GLU A 40 -18.74 5.28 -22.72
CA GLU A 40 -17.63 4.43 -23.16
C GLU A 40 -17.79 2.99 -22.72
N ARG A 41 -18.39 2.73 -21.56
CA ARG A 41 -18.69 1.39 -21.01
C ARG A 41 -17.50 0.43 -21.03
N VAL A 42 -16.39 0.82 -20.41
CA VAL A 42 -15.19 -0.01 -20.35
C VAL A 42 -15.32 -1.01 -19.20
N THR A 43 -15.57 -2.27 -19.55
CA THR A 43 -15.84 -3.36 -18.60
C THR A 43 -14.76 -4.43 -18.64
N SER A 44 -14.61 -5.17 -17.53
CA SER A 44 -13.70 -6.31 -17.48
C SER A 44 -14.05 -7.37 -18.53
N PRO A 45 -13.09 -7.83 -19.35
CA PRO A 45 -13.30 -8.93 -20.28
C PRO A 45 -13.49 -10.28 -19.56
N HIS A 46 -12.98 -10.41 -18.34
CA HIS A 46 -12.98 -11.66 -17.58
C HIS A 46 -14.32 -11.91 -16.90
N LEU A 47 -14.91 -10.90 -16.26
CA LEU A 47 -16.14 -11.07 -15.47
C LEU A 47 -17.32 -11.56 -16.31
N ALA A 48 -17.49 -11.03 -17.51
CA ALA A 48 -18.54 -11.48 -18.42
C ALA A 48 -18.36 -12.95 -18.82
N ALA A 49 -17.12 -13.38 -19.09
CA ALA A 49 -16.79 -14.76 -19.45
C ALA A 49 -17.04 -15.74 -18.29
N LEU A 50 -16.96 -15.26 -17.05
CA LEU A 50 -17.21 -16.04 -15.83
C LEU A 50 -18.71 -16.00 -15.39
N GLY A 51 -19.58 -15.31 -16.13
CA GLY A 51 -20.98 -15.12 -15.76
C GLY A 51 -21.17 -14.26 -14.50
N LEU A 52 -20.19 -13.43 -14.16
CA LEU A 52 -20.22 -12.56 -12.97
C LEU A 52 -20.79 -11.18 -13.31
N PRO A 53 -21.27 -10.43 -12.30
CA PRO A 53 -21.77 -9.09 -12.50
C PRO A 53 -20.70 -8.18 -13.14
N ILE A 54 -21.13 -7.34 -14.08
CA ILE A 54 -20.30 -6.33 -14.73
C ILE A 54 -20.81 -4.92 -14.40
N ALA A 55 -19.90 -3.97 -14.22
CA ALA A 55 -20.21 -2.55 -14.11
C ALA A 55 -19.61 -1.80 -15.31
N PHE A 56 -20.33 -0.83 -15.84
CA PHE A 56 -19.88 -0.08 -17.03
C PHE A 56 -18.57 0.69 -16.82
N ASP A 57 -18.19 0.92 -15.58
CA ASP A 57 -16.97 1.62 -15.16
C ASP A 57 -15.96 0.71 -14.48
N ASP A 58 -16.24 -0.57 -14.39
CA ASP A 58 -15.45 -1.59 -13.69
C ASP A 58 -15.16 -1.26 -12.21
N GLY A 59 -16.07 -0.51 -11.56
CA GLY A 59 -16.00 -0.17 -10.15
C GLY A 59 -15.01 0.94 -9.80
N VAL A 60 -14.58 1.75 -10.78
CA VAL A 60 -13.77 2.95 -10.53
C VAL A 60 -14.16 4.10 -11.42
N VAL A 61 -14.37 5.25 -10.79
CA VAL A 61 -14.59 6.52 -11.49
C VAL A 61 -13.29 7.29 -11.55
N VAL A 62 -12.86 7.70 -12.75
CA VAL A 62 -11.71 8.56 -12.96
C VAL A 62 -12.18 9.89 -13.57
N ALA A 63 -11.70 11.01 -13.04
CA ALA A 63 -12.20 12.33 -13.41
C ALA A 63 -11.10 13.40 -13.37
N GLU A 64 -11.33 14.45 -14.12
CA GLU A 64 -10.66 15.74 -14.01
C GLU A 64 -11.60 16.73 -13.33
N GLY A 65 -11.05 17.71 -12.64
CA GLY A 65 -11.83 18.78 -12.03
C GLY A 65 -10.95 19.84 -11.41
N ARG A 66 -11.56 20.67 -10.59
CA ARG A 66 -10.84 21.68 -9.82
C ARG A 66 -11.04 21.46 -8.33
N LEU A 67 -10.05 21.85 -7.56
CA LEU A 67 -10.10 21.89 -6.11
C LEU A 67 -9.53 23.24 -5.67
N GLU A 68 -10.40 24.09 -5.10
CA GLU A 68 -10.12 25.51 -4.86
C GLU A 68 -9.57 26.23 -6.11
N GLY A 69 -10.24 26.04 -7.23
CA GLY A 69 -9.89 26.65 -8.51
C GLY A 69 -8.69 26.04 -9.22
N ALA A 70 -7.86 25.22 -8.55
CA ALA A 70 -6.70 24.60 -9.16
C ALA A 70 -7.04 23.25 -9.83
N PRO A 71 -6.50 22.94 -11.03
CA PRO A 71 -6.78 21.69 -11.71
C PRO A 71 -6.21 20.49 -10.95
N VAL A 72 -7.01 19.46 -10.76
CA VAL A 72 -6.62 18.18 -10.15
C VAL A 72 -7.18 17.02 -10.96
N LEU A 73 -6.52 15.86 -10.83
CA LEU A 73 -7.08 14.60 -11.29
C LEU A 73 -7.51 13.80 -10.06
N ALA A 74 -8.61 13.07 -10.19
CA ALA A 74 -9.11 12.28 -9.08
C ALA A 74 -9.65 10.93 -9.54
N ALA A 75 -9.52 9.91 -8.69
CA ALA A 75 -10.17 8.63 -8.87
C ALA A 75 -10.89 8.20 -7.59
N SER A 76 -12.04 7.55 -7.73
CA SER A 76 -12.78 7.00 -6.59
C SER A 76 -13.20 5.56 -6.85
N GLY A 77 -12.79 4.66 -5.97
CA GLY A 77 -13.25 3.26 -5.97
C GLY A 77 -14.69 3.13 -5.49
N GLU A 78 -15.47 2.26 -6.15
CA GLU A 78 -16.84 1.93 -5.77
C GLU A 78 -16.87 0.64 -4.95
N GLY A 79 -16.86 0.77 -3.62
CA GLY A 79 -16.90 -0.37 -2.72
C GLY A 79 -18.11 -1.27 -2.90
N GLY A 80 -19.24 -0.72 -3.37
CA GLY A 80 -20.45 -1.47 -3.67
C GLY A 80 -20.31 -2.45 -4.85
N PHE A 81 -19.31 -2.29 -5.70
CA PHE A 81 -19.04 -3.23 -6.79
C PHE A 81 -17.89 -4.16 -6.42
N MET A 82 -18.21 -5.44 -6.20
CA MET A 82 -17.26 -6.52 -5.87
C MET A 82 -16.29 -6.16 -4.73
N GLY A 83 -16.76 -5.40 -3.70
CA GLY A 83 -15.94 -4.97 -2.58
C GLY A 83 -14.85 -3.96 -2.96
N GLY A 84 -15.02 -3.21 -4.04
CA GLY A 84 -14.03 -2.27 -4.55
C GLY A 84 -12.76 -2.94 -5.05
N SER A 85 -12.80 -4.25 -5.33
CA SER A 85 -11.62 -5.01 -5.75
C SER A 85 -11.12 -4.58 -7.12
N VAL A 86 -9.80 -4.64 -7.29
CA VAL A 86 -9.09 -4.16 -8.49
C VAL A 86 -8.83 -5.29 -9.45
N GLY A 87 -9.46 -5.22 -10.62
CA GLY A 87 -9.19 -6.05 -11.77
C GLY A 87 -8.37 -5.33 -12.83
N GLU A 88 -8.24 -5.94 -14.00
CA GLU A 88 -7.43 -5.43 -15.11
C GLU A 88 -7.87 -4.03 -15.56
N VAL A 89 -9.16 -3.85 -15.83
CA VAL A 89 -9.70 -2.57 -16.33
C VAL A 89 -9.68 -1.50 -15.25
N HIS A 90 -10.05 -1.84 -14.02
CA HIS A 90 -9.95 -0.93 -12.87
C HIS A 90 -8.53 -0.38 -12.73
N GLY A 91 -7.53 -1.26 -12.70
CA GLY A 91 -6.13 -0.86 -12.59
C GLY A 91 -5.66 -0.06 -13.80
N ALA A 92 -6.01 -0.47 -15.02
CA ALA A 92 -5.66 0.27 -16.25
C ALA A 92 -6.19 1.70 -16.25
N LYS A 93 -7.41 1.95 -15.74
CA LYS A 93 -7.98 3.30 -15.58
C LYS A 93 -7.18 4.14 -14.60
N LEU A 94 -6.77 3.58 -13.44
CA LEU A 94 -5.91 4.27 -12.47
C LEU A 94 -4.53 4.60 -13.07
N VAL A 95 -3.91 3.65 -13.74
CA VAL A 95 -2.63 3.84 -14.44
C VAL A 95 -2.75 4.92 -15.52
N GLY A 96 -3.83 4.89 -16.30
CA GLY A 96 -4.13 5.90 -17.32
C GLY A 96 -4.25 7.31 -16.74
N LEU A 97 -4.96 7.45 -15.61
CA LEU A 97 -5.10 8.73 -14.88
C LEU A 97 -3.74 9.25 -14.40
N LEU A 98 -2.92 8.39 -13.79
CA LEU A 98 -1.59 8.75 -13.27
C LEU A 98 -0.61 9.10 -14.41
N ARG A 99 -0.64 8.36 -15.52
CA ARG A 99 0.13 8.70 -16.74
C ARG A 99 -0.33 10.03 -17.34
N ARG A 100 -1.64 10.31 -17.32
CA ARG A 100 -2.17 11.61 -17.73
C ARG A 100 -1.69 12.73 -16.82
N ALA A 101 -1.67 12.52 -15.49
CA ALA A 101 -1.15 13.49 -14.53
C ALA A 101 0.27 13.93 -14.89
N ARG A 102 1.16 12.98 -15.22
CA ARG A 102 2.54 13.29 -15.63
C ARG A 102 2.62 14.13 -16.89
N ARG A 103 1.63 14.02 -17.80
CA ARG A 103 1.57 14.83 -19.04
C ARG A 103 1.01 16.22 -18.82
N VAL A 104 -0.12 16.32 -18.07
CA VAL A 104 -0.84 17.59 -17.93
C VAL A 104 -0.41 18.42 -16.72
N ARG A 105 0.36 17.81 -15.80
CA ARG A 105 0.94 18.42 -14.60
C ARG A 105 -0.06 19.22 -13.77
N PRO A 106 -1.10 18.56 -13.23
CA PRO A 106 -2.09 19.19 -12.39
C PRO A 106 -1.45 19.61 -11.05
N ARG A 107 -2.21 20.33 -10.21
CA ARG A 107 -1.80 20.58 -8.80
C ARG A 107 -1.49 19.29 -8.06
N GLY A 108 -2.18 18.20 -8.38
CA GLY A 108 -1.93 16.85 -7.86
C GLY A 108 -3.01 15.86 -8.24
N VAL A 109 -2.90 14.65 -7.70
CA VAL A 109 -3.85 13.55 -7.89
C VAL A 109 -4.44 13.18 -6.54
N VAL A 110 -5.77 12.95 -6.48
CA VAL A 110 -6.46 12.49 -5.28
C VAL A 110 -7.09 11.13 -5.53
N LEU A 111 -6.69 10.13 -4.76
CA LEU A 111 -7.19 8.76 -4.83
C LEU A 111 -8.11 8.48 -3.63
N LEU A 112 -9.41 8.32 -3.88
CA LEU A 112 -10.41 7.94 -2.88
C LEU A 112 -10.49 6.42 -2.87
N LEU A 113 -9.80 5.82 -1.89
CA LEU A 113 -9.53 4.39 -1.82
C LEU A 113 -10.62 3.70 -0.98
N ASP A 114 -11.37 2.80 -1.63
CA ASP A 114 -12.37 1.95 -0.99
C ASP A 114 -12.31 0.58 -1.66
N SER A 115 -11.43 -0.31 -1.15
CA SER A 115 -11.02 -1.52 -1.88
C SER A 115 -10.62 -2.67 -0.96
N GLY A 116 -11.20 -3.83 -1.22
CA GLY A 116 -10.79 -5.10 -0.61
C GLY A 116 -9.48 -5.69 -1.16
N GLY A 117 -8.85 -5.05 -2.15
CA GLY A 117 -7.59 -5.50 -2.75
C GLY A 117 -7.73 -6.02 -4.18
N VAL A 118 -6.94 -7.04 -4.54
CA VAL A 118 -6.98 -7.68 -5.87
C VAL A 118 -8.31 -8.38 -6.09
N ARG A 119 -8.91 -8.20 -7.28
CA ARG A 119 -10.10 -8.95 -7.70
C ARG A 119 -9.72 -10.41 -7.97
N LEU A 120 -10.02 -11.27 -7.02
CA LEU A 120 -9.61 -12.68 -7.03
C LEU A 120 -10.12 -13.43 -8.28
N GLN A 121 -11.28 -13.07 -8.79
CA GLN A 121 -11.89 -13.65 -10.01
C GLN A 121 -11.05 -13.37 -11.27
N GLU A 122 -10.23 -12.33 -11.26
CA GLU A 122 -9.33 -12.00 -12.37
C GLU A 122 -7.87 -12.45 -12.12
N ALA A 123 -7.65 -13.11 -10.98
CA ALA A 123 -6.37 -13.74 -10.63
C ALA A 123 -5.15 -12.83 -10.94
N ASN A 124 -4.22 -13.31 -11.74
CA ASN A 124 -2.97 -12.60 -12.03
C ASN A 124 -3.17 -11.30 -12.85
N ALA A 125 -4.27 -11.17 -13.61
CA ALA A 125 -4.57 -9.91 -14.29
C ALA A 125 -4.80 -8.77 -13.27
N GLY A 126 -5.54 -9.04 -12.18
CA GLY A 126 -5.69 -8.10 -11.08
C GLY A 126 -4.40 -7.87 -10.29
N LEU A 127 -3.58 -8.91 -10.10
CA LEU A 127 -2.30 -8.79 -9.38
C LEU A 127 -1.32 -7.87 -10.14
N VAL A 128 -1.17 -8.08 -11.44
CA VAL A 128 -0.35 -7.23 -12.31
C VAL A 128 -0.91 -5.80 -12.36
N ALA A 129 -2.23 -5.66 -12.48
CA ALA A 129 -2.88 -4.35 -12.50
C ALA A 129 -2.55 -3.53 -11.24
N VAL A 130 -2.58 -4.15 -10.04
CA VAL A 130 -2.21 -3.48 -8.78
C VAL A 130 -0.73 -3.07 -8.78
N SER A 131 0.17 -3.91 -9.27
CA SER A 131 1.60 -3.56 -9.35
C SER A 131 1.85 -2.38 -10.29
N GLU A 132 1.17 -2.33 -11.44
CA GLU A 132 1.23 -1.20 -12.35
C GLU A 132 0.68 0.10 -11.73
N VAL A 133 -0.38 0.00 -10.89
CA VAL A 133 -0.87 1.16 -10.13
C VAL A 133 0.17 1.63 -9.11
N MET A 134 0.81 0.72 -8.35
CA MET A 134 1.90 1.07 -7.43
C MET A 134 3.01 1.82 -8.14
N ARG A 135 3.49 1.26 -9.25
CA ARG A 135 4.52 1.89 -10.10
C ARG A 135 4.08 3.27 -10.57
N ALA A 136 2.87 3.39 -11.13
CA ALA A 136 2.37 4.66 -11.67
C ALA A 136 2.22 5.75 -10.59
N VAL A 137 1.83 5.39 -9.36
CA VAL A 137 1.81 6.31 -8.20
C VAL A 137 3.22 6.81 -7.90
N LEU A 138 4.18 5.90 -7.75
CA LEU A 138 5.56 6.26 -7.42
C LEU A 138 6.23 7.09 -8.52
N GLU A 139 6.07 6.73 -9.79
CA GLU A 139 6.55 7.51 -10.93
C GLU A 139 5.90 8.91 -11.01
N THR A 140 4.63 9.04 -10.60
CA THR A 140 3.94 10.34 -10.57
C THR A 140 4.52 11.23 -9.48
N ARG A 141 4.77 10.68 -8.29
CA ARG A 141 5.48 11.37 -7.19
C ARG A 141 6.90 11.75 -7.59
N ALA A 142 7.62 10.84 -8.25
CA ALA A 142 8.96 11.11 -8.78
C ALA A 142 8.99 12.26 -9.79
N ALA A 143 7.93 12.41 -10.57
CA ALA A 143 7.76 13.57 -11.45
C ALA A 143 7.40 14.87 -10.70
N GLY A 144 7.34 14.86 -9.36
CA GLY A 144 7.03 16.01 -8.53
C GLY A 144 5.54 16.39 -8.48
N ILE A 145 4.65 15.44 -8.78
CA ILE A 145 3.21 15.64 -8.72
C ILE A 145 2.68 14.94 -7.47
N PRO A 146 2.12 15.67 -6.49
CA PRO A 146 1.59 15.07 -5.26
C PRO A 146 0.47 14.08 -5.54
N VAL A 147 0.49 12.93 -4.85
CA VAL A 147 -0.58 11.94 -4.87
C VAL A 147 -1.10 11.75 -3.45
N VAL A 148 -2.36 12.10 -3.22
CA VAL A 148 -3.02 12.04 -1.92
C VAL A 148 -3.98 10.87 -1.87
N GLY A 149 -3.88 10.02 -0.85
CA GLY A 149 -4.83 8.94 -0.55
C GLY A 149 -5.90 9.38 0.46
N LEU A 150 -7.16 9.09 0.20
CA LEU A 150 -8.29 9.29 1.13
C LEU A 150 -8.91 7.94 1.45
N VAL A 151 -8.92 7.53 2.73
CA VAL A 151 -9.39 6.22 3.18
C VAL A 151 -10.48 6.39 4.24
N GLY A 152 -11.73 6.22 3.86
CA GLY A 152 -12.90 6.35 4.72
C GLY A 152 -14.09 5.52 4.24
N GLY A 153 -13.93 4.78 3.15
CA GLY A 153 -14.98 3.95 2.56
C GLY A 153 -15.36 2.73 3.40
N GLY A 154 -16.51 2.15 3.11
CA GLY A 154 -17.09 1.05 3.87
C GLY A 154 -16.30 -0.27 3.80
N TRP A 155 -15.56 -0.49 2.72
CA TRP A 155 -14.71 -1.67 2.54
C TRP A 155 -13.28 -1.45 3.06
N GLY A 156 -12.87 -0.20 3.31
CA GLY A 156 -11.52 0.13 3.73
C GLY A 156 -10.53 0.09 2.55
N CYS A 157 -9.25 -0.12 2.85
CA CYS A 157 -8.19 -0.23 1.84
C CYS A 157 -7.25 -1.38 2.22
N PHE A 158 -7.40 -2.51 1.54
CA PHE A 158 -6.71 -3.76 1.86
C PHE A 158 -6.01 -4.36 0.65
N GLY A 159 -5.32 -5.48 0.86
CA GLY A 159 -4.56 -6.19 -0.16
C GLY A 159 -3.48 -5.31 -0.78
N GLY A 160 -3.20 -5.53 -2.05
CA GLY A 160 -2.26 -4.70 -2.78
C GLY A 160 -2.63 -3.21 -2.79
N MET A 161 -3.92 -2.87 -2.66
CA MET A 161 -4.34 -1.46 -2.56
C MET A 161 -3.95 -0.81 -1.24
N GLY A 162 -3.78 -1.57 -0.16
CA GLY A 162 -3.16 -1.10 1.08
C GLY A 162 -1.70 -0.70 0.87
N ILE A 163 -0.96 -1.41 0.01
CA ILE A 163 0.41 -1.03 -0.39
C ILE A 163 0.36 0.22 -1.29
N VAL A 164 -0.56 0.27 -2.27
CA VAL A 164 -0.77 1.45 -3.14
C VAL A 164 -1.05 2.71 -2.30
N ALA A 165 -1.89 2.61 -1.27
CA ALA A 165 -2.14 3.72 -0.34
C ALA A 165 -0.83 4.22 0.28
N ARG A 166 0.05 3.31 0.69
CA ARG A 166 1.36 3.65 1.28
C ARG A 166 2.38 4.15 0.25
N CYS A 167 2.13 3.94 -1.04
CA CYS A 167 2.88 4.58 -2.11
C CYS A 167 2.48 6.03 -2.35
N CYS A 168 1.33 6.52 -1.86
CA CYS A 168 0.95 7.92 -1.92
C CYS A 168 1.88 8.82 -1.08
N ASP A 169 1.91 10.13 -1.39
CA ASP A 169 2.68 11.10 -0.58
C ASP A 169 2.14 11.20 0.84
N THR A 170 0.82 11.31 0.95
CA THR A 170 0.11 11.55 2.21
C THR A 170 -1.26 10.87 2.19
N ILE A 171 -1.77 10.57 3.38
CA ILE A 171 -3.07 9.90 3.55
C ILE A 171 -3.92 10.65 4.57
N ALA A 172 -5.20 10.91 4.26
CA ALA A 172 -6.21 11.23 5.24
C ALA A 172 -7.12 10.02 5.48
N MET A 173 -7.47 9.79 6.74
CA MET A 173 -8.41 8.75 7.14
C MET A 173 -9.51 9.30 8.04
N SER A 174 -10.71 8.73 7.97
CA SER A 174 -11.67 8.85 9.08
C SER A 174 -11.45 7.75 10.11
N GLU A 175 -12.11 7.88 11.26
CA GLU A 175 -12.08 6.82 12.28
C GLU A 175 -12.62 5.49 11.74
N GLU A 176 -13.67 5.56 10.92
CA GLU A 176 -14.35 4.42 10.29
C GLU A 176 -13.51 3.79 9.19
N GLY A 177 -12.55 4.54 8.63
CA GLY A 177 -11.62 4.05 7.61
C GLY A 177 -10.74 2.95 8.17
N ARG A 178 -10.46 1.95 7.34
CA ARG A 178 -9.57 0.83 7.69
C ARG A 178 -8.48 0.71 6.63
N LEU A 179 -7.25 0.57 7.08
CA LEU A 179 -6.09 0.43 6.20
C LEU A 179 -5.23 -0.75 6.69
N GLY A 180 -4.88 -1.65 5.79
CA GLY A 180 -4.03 -2.80 6.08
C GLY A 180 -3.65 -3.56 4.82
N LEU A 181 -2.98 -4.69 5.00
CA LEU A 181 -2.63 -5.57 3.89
C LEU A 181 -3.57 -6.77 3.83
N SER A 182 -3.60 -7.61 4.85
CA SER A 182 -4.52 -8.75 4.91
C SER A 182 -5.78 -8.31 5.65
N GLY A 183 -6.93 -8.34 4.97
CA GLY A 183 -8.20 -8.03 5.60
C GLY A 183 -8.50 -8.97 6.77
N PRO A 184 -9.28 -8.54 7.79
CA PRO A 184 -9.53 -9.36 8.98
C PRO A 184 -10.13 -10.74 8.64
N ASP A 185 -11.10 -10.79 7.72
CA ASP A 185 -11.70 -12.06 7.28
C ASP A 185 -10.69 -12.99 6.60
N VAL A 186 -9.68 -12.45 5.93
CA VAL A 186 -8.61 -13.22 5.26
C VAL A 186 -7.65 -13.80 6.31
N VAL A 187 -7.27 -13.01 7.32
CA VAL A 187 -6.41 -13.49 8.42
C VAL A 187 -7.13 -14.59 9.19
N GLU A 188 -8.38 -14.39 9.59
CA GLU A 188 -9.18 -15.39 10.28
C GLU A 188 -9.34 -16.67 9.44
N ALA A 189 -9.72 -16.54 8.16
CA ALA A 189 -9.92 -17.70 7.28
C ALA A 189 -8.64 -18.51 7.04
N THR A 190 -7.47 -17.88 7.18
CA THR A 190 -6.17 -18.52 6.90
C THR A 190 -5.47 -19.03 8.14
N LYS A 191 -5.51 -18.27 9.23
CA LYS A 191 -4.76 -18.54 10.47
C LYS A 191 -5.66 -18.91 11.66
N GLY A 192 -6.97 -18.72 11.55
CA GLY A 192 -7.95 -19.02 12.59
C GLY A 192 -8.37 -17.80 13.42
N VAL A 193 -9.49 -17.96 14.12
CA VAL A 193 -10.08 -16.94 15.00
C VAL A 193 -9.15 -16.55 16.16
N GLU A 194 -8.30 -17.45 16.60
CA GLU A 194 -7.29 -17.19 17.66
C GLU A 194 -6.25 -16.15 17.23
N GLU A 195 -5.92 -16.11 15.93
CA GLU A 195 -5.00 -15.08 15.42
C GLU A 195 -5.69 -13.74 15.31
N LEU A 196 -6.91 -13.71 14.74
CA LEU A 196 -7.72 -12.50 14.62
C LEU A 196 -9.19 -12.87 14.44
N ASP A 197 -10.04 -12.46 15.38
CA ASP A 197 -11.48 -12.58 15.27
C ASP A 197 -12.04 -11.41 14.43
N ALA A 198 -12.43 -11.71 13.20
CA ALA A 198 -13.00 -10.71 12.29
C ALA A 198 -14.38 -10.21 12.71
N SER A 199 -15.07 -10.94 13.59
CA SER A 199 -16.37 -10.54 14.17
C SER A 199 -16.22 -9.55 15.34
N ASP A 200 -15.06 -9.52 16.00
CA ASP A 200 -14.74 -8.51 17.03
C ASP A 200 -14.42 -7.17 16.37
N ARG A 201 -15.47 -6.39 16.17
CA ARG A 201 -15.36 -5.06 15.54
C ARG A 201 -14.40 -4.14 16.28
N ALA A 202 -14.35 -4.21 17.61
CA ALA A 202 -13.46 -3.37 18.40
C ALA A 202 -11.99 -3.73 18.15
N LEU A 203 -11.65 -5.02 18.09
CA LEU A 203 -10.33 -5.51 17.72
C LEU A 203 -9.94 -5.10 16.29
N VAL A 204 -10.87 -5.27 15.33
CA VAL A 204 -10.64 -4.88 13.93
C VAL A 204 -10.31 -3.39 13.82
N TRP A 205 -11.10 -2.50 14.48
CA TRP A 205 -10.83 -1.06 14.44
C TRP A 205 -9.58 -0.65 15.21
N ARG A 206 -9.24 -1.34 16.31
CA ARG A 206 -7.96 -1.12 16.99
C ARG A 206 -6.76 -1.55 16.14
N THR A 207 -6.91 -2.58 15.30
CA THR A 207 -5.83 -3.07 14.43
C THR A 207 -5.66 -2.24 13.15
N TYR A 208 -6.77 -1.88 12.48
CA TYR A 208 -6.76 -1.29 11.13
C TYR A 208 -7.31 0.13 11.05
N GLY A 209 -7.98 0.60 12.10
CA GLY A 209 -8.74 1.85 12.08
C GLY A 209 -7.91 3.12 12.05
N GLY A 210 -8.54 4.22 11.60
CA GLY A 210 -7.89 5.50 11.39
C GLY A 210 -7.16 6.05 12.62
N LYS A 211 -7.68 5.86 13.83
CA LYS A 211 -7.01 6.28 15.07
C LYS A 211 -5.66 5.60 15.26
N HIS A 212 -5.62 4.29 15.09
CA HIS A 212 -4.37 3.54 15.20
C HIS A 212 -3.39 3.93 14.09
N ARG A 213 -3.85 4.01 12.85
CA ARG A 213 -3.03 4.41 11.69
C ARG A 213 -2.48 5.83 11.81
N PHE A 214 -3.21 6.74 12.48
CA PHE A 214 -2.72 8.08 12.79
C PHE A 214 -1.55 8.05 13.78
N ILE A 215 -1.64 7.28 14.86
CA ILE A 215 -0.54 7.14 15.84
C ILE A 215 0.68 6.48 15.20
N LEU A 216 0.50 5.46 14.37
CA LEU A 216 1.59 4.85 13.60
C LEU A 216 2.25 5.82 12.60
N GLY A 217 1.60 6.96 12.28
CA GLY A 217 2.08 7.89 11.25
C GLY A 217 1.76 7.43 9.83
N GLU A 218 0.88 6.45 9.65
CA GLU A 218 0.42 5.99 8.34
C GLU A 218 -0.68 6.90 7.77
N ALA A 219 -1.57 7.41 8.62
CA ALA A 219 -2.46 8.51 8.27
C ALA A 219 -1.85 9.84 8.69
N ASP A 220 -1.78 10.80 7.78
CA ASP A 220 -1.26 12.15 8.06
C ASP A 220 -2.31 13.02 8.76
N LEU A 221 -3.55 12.85 8.38
CA LEU A 221 -4.70 13.49 8.99
C LEU A 221 -5.75 12.45 9.38
N LEU A 222 -6.35 12.65 10.55
CA LEU A 222 -7.56 11.98 10.96
C LEU A 222 -8.70 12.99 10.87
N VAL A 223 -9.77 12.68 10.17
CA VAL A 223 -10.92 13.55 9.92
C VAL A 223 -12.22 12.85 10.29
N ASP A 224 -13.29 13.63 10.44
CA ASP A 224 -14.64 13.08 10.62
C ASP A 224 -15.11 12.37 9.34
N ASP A 225 -16.06 11.44 9.45
CA ASP A 225 -16.75 10.83 8.31
C ASP A 225 -17.70 11.85 7.65
N ASP A 226 -17.09 12.75 6.89
CA ASP A 226 -17.80 13.81 6.16
C ASP A 226 -17.04 14.17 4.89
N VAL A 227 -17.75 14.24 3.74
CA VAL A 227 -17.15 14.56 2.44
C VAL A 227 -16.46 15.92 2.46
N ALA A 228 -17.01 16.91 3.18
CA ALA A 228 -16.40 18.24 3.29
C ALA A 228 -15.12 18.21 4.12
N ALA A 229 -15.05 17.37 5.17
CA ALA A 229 -13.84 17.17 5.96
C ALA A 229 -12.72 16.51 5.12
N PHE A 230 -13.05 15.51 4.32
CA PHE A 230 -12.10 14.90 3.38
C PHE A 230 -11.67 15.87 2.27
N ARG A 231 -12.57 16.76 1.79
CA ARG A 231 -12.20 17.82 0.84
C ARG A 231 -11.17 18.76 1.46
N ALA A 232 -11.39 19.25 2.67
CA ALA A 232 -10.44 20.12 3.37
C ALA A 232 -9.09 19.43 3.59
N ALA A 233 -9.10 18.15 3.96
CA ALA A 233 -7.89 17.34 4.10
C ALA A 233 -7.14 17.20 2.77
N ALA A 234 -7.83 16.95 1.66
CA ALA A 234 -7.19 16.86 0.35
C ALA A 234 -6.50 18.18 -0.06
N VAL A 235 -7.14 19.32 0.19
CA VAL A 235 -6.55 20.65 -0.05
C VAL A 235 -5.25 20.83 0.74
N GLU A 236 -5.29 20.52 2.03
CA GLU A 236 -4.13 20.64 2.94
C GLU A 236 -2.99 19.70 2.52
N LEU A 237 -3.30 18.45 2.23
CA LEU A 237 -2.31 17.41 1.94
C LEU A 237 -1.66 17.59 0.57
N LEU A 238 -2.36 18.11 -0.43
CA LEU A 238 -1.77 18.51 -1.72
C LEU A 238 -0.68 19.57 -1.58
N GLY A 239 -0.67 20.33 -0.49
CA GLY A 239 0.39 21.26 -0.14
C GLY A 239 1.58 20.65 0.59
N ARG A 240 1.58 19.33 0.84
CA ARG A 240 2.62 18.63 1.61
C ARG A 240 3.28 17.48 0.83
N PRO A 241 3.86 17.74 -0.35
CA PRO A 241 4.49 16.69 -1.16
C PRO A 241 5.67 16.04 -0.42
N ARG A 242 5.85 14.75 -0.64
CA ARG A 242 6.99 13.97 -0.15
C ARG A 242 7.70 13.35 -1.35
N PRO A 243 8.65 14.06 -1.97
CA PRO A 243 9.33 13.55 -3.16
C PRO A 243 10.11 12.28 -2.83
N ILE A 244 10.20 11.38 -3.80
CA ILE A 244 11.06 10.20 -3.70
C ILE A 244 12.50 10.65 -3.82
N SER A 245 13.24 10.54 -2.70
CA SER A 245 14.65 10.88 -2.62
C SER A 245 15.34 10.06 -1.54
N GLU A 246 16.65 9.93 -1.61
CA GLU A 246 17.43 9.23 -0.57
C GLU A 246 17.14 9.77 0.82
N ALA A 247 17.12 11.10 0.99
CA ALA A 247 16.85 11.72 2.28
C ALA A 247 15.43 11.43 2.80
N THR A 248 14.42 11.40 1.92
CA THR A 248 13.04 11.08 2.32
C THR A 248 12.92 9.62 2.71
N LEU A 249 13.48 8.71 1.90
CA LEU A 249 13.42 7.28 2.19
C LEU A 249 14.29 6.87 3.38
N ALA A 250 15.43 7.53 3.60
CA ALA A 250 16.24 7.30 4.81
C ALA A 250 15.46 7.67 6.09
N ARG A 251 14.75 8.81 6.08
CA ARG A 251 13.87 9.18 7.21
C ARG A 251 12.73 8.19 7.40
N GLU A 252 12.06 7.78 6.32
CA GLU A 252 10.98 6.79 6.41
C GLU A 252 11.50 5.45 6.92
N HIS A 253 12.66 5.01 6.46
CA HIS A 253 13.33 3.80 6.94
C HIS A 253 13.59 3.86 8.45
N ALA A 254 14.17 4.97 8.93
CA ALA A 254 14.42 5.18 10.35
C ALA A 254 13.13 5.17 11.20
N LEU A 255 12.03 5.75 10.68
CA LEU A 255 10.72 5.73 11.33
C LEU A 255 10.16 4.29 11.44
N LEU A 256 10.25 3.51 10.37
CA LEU A 256 9.79 2.12 10.36
C LEU A 256 10.65 1.23 11.27
N ALA A 257 11.97 1.42 11.28
CA ALA A 257 12.89 0.74 12.18
C ALA A 257 12.61 1.08 13.65
N ALA A 258 12.40 2.35 13.98
CA ALA A 258 12.04 2.78 15.33
C ALA A 258 10.69 2.21 15.79
N ARG A 259 9.69 2.18 14.90
CA ARG A 259 8.38 1.54 15.16
C ARG A 259 8.56 0.06 15.49
N LEU A 260 9.30 -0.67 14.67
CA LEU A 260 9.57 -2.09 14.88
C LEU A 260 10.27 -2.34 16.21
N ALA A 261 11.32 -1.57 16.53
CA ALA A 261 12.08 -1.69 17.76
C ALA A 261 11.22 -1.43 19.02
N ARG A 262 10.33 -0.44 18.98
CA ARG A 262 9.51 -0.04 20.13
C ARG A 262 8.23 -0.85 20.28
N ALA A 263 7.56 -1.16 19.18
CA ALA A 263 6.22 -1.75 19.18
C ALA A 263 6.20 -3.21 18.68
N GLY A 264 7.34 -3.77 18.26
CA GLY A 264 7.42 -5.12 17.69
C GLY A 264 6.99 -6.25 18.63
N GLY A 265 6.99 -6.04 19.95
CA GLY A 265 6.50 -6.97 20.95
C GLY A 265 5.07 -6.74 21.42
N CYS A 266 4.37 -5.71 20.90
CA CYS A 266 3.00 -5.38 21.31
C CYS A 266 1.99 -6.37 20.72
N ALA A 267 0.96 -6.69 21.49
CA ALA A 267 -0.12 -7.59 21.08
C ALA A 267 -1.41 -6.87 20.69
N ASP A 268 -1.61 -5.63 21.14
CA ASP A 268 -2.80 -4.81 20.85
C ASP A 268 -2.41 -3.35 20.60
N ALA A 269 -3.30 -2.59 19.97
CA ALA A 269 -3.09 -1.16 19.73
C ALA A 269 -2.92 -0.35 21.02
N ALA A 270 -3.61 -0.71 22.09
CA ALA A 270 -3.45 -0.06 23.39
C ALA A 270 -2.01 -0.19 23.92
N ASP A 271 -1.36 -1.35 23.69
CA ASP A 271 0.06 -1.54 24.04
C ASP A 271 0.97 -0.63 23.20
N VAL A 272 0.72 -0.55 21.88
CA VAL A 272 1.43 0.37 21.00
C VAL A 272 1.28 1.81 21.46
N TRP A 273 0.07 2.23 21.81
CA TRP A 273 -0.20 3.59 22.28
C TRP A 273 0.48 3.87 23.63
N ARG A 274 0.54 2.88 24.51
CA ARG A 274 1.22 2.98 25.81
C ARG A 274 2.73 3.12 25.65
N VAL A 275 3.37 2.29 24.81
CA VAL A 275 4.81 2.43 24.53
C VAL A 275 5.15 3.69 23.76
N ALA A 276 4.19 4.23 23.03
CA ALA A 276 4.26 5.55 22.41
C ALA A 276 4.05 6.73 23.40
N GLY A 277 3.78 6.44 24.67
CA GLY A 277 3.62 7.46 25.71
C GLY A 277 2.24 8.09 25.80
N ALA A 278 1.19 7.43 25.32
CA ALA A 278 -0.17 7.86 25.58
C ALA A 278 -0.52 7.65 27.07
N ALA A 279 -1.00 8.71 27.73
CA ALA A 279 -1.28 8.67 29.18
C ALA A 279 -2.47 7.75 29.53
N GLU A 280 -3.50 7.75 28.71
CA GLU A 280 -4.74 6.99 28.92
C GLU A 280 -5.16 6.28 27.63
N PRO A 281 -4.40 5.23 27.19
CA PRO A 281 -4.66 4.58 25.91
C PRO A 281 -6.06 3.98 25.79
N GLU A 282 -6.67 3.56 26.90
CA GLU A 282 -8.01 2.97 26.94
C GLU A 282 -9.11 4.00 26.65
N ARG A 283 -8.85 5.28 26.86
CA ARG A 283 -9.81 6.37 26.58
C ARG A 283 -9.71 6.91 25.15
N LEU A 284 -8.59 6.69 24.47
CA LEU A 284 -8.39 7.21 23.11
C LEU A 284 -9.48 6.77 22.11
N PRO A 285 -9.99 5.53 22.12
CA PRO A 285 -11.06 5.13 21.23
C PRO A 285 -12.37 5.92 21.40
N LEU A 286 -12.61 6.49 22.58
CA LEU A 286 -13.85 7.20 22.92
C LEU A 286 -13.85 8.67 22.48
N LEU A 287 -12.71 9.21 22.06
CA LEU A 287 -12.58 10.61 21.67
C LEU A 287 -13.05 10.80 20.22
N ASP A 288 -13.66 11.95 19.91
CA ASP A 288 -13.85 12.38 18.53
C ASP A 288 -12.52 12.65 17.82
N ALA A 289 -12.54 12.84 16.50
CA ALA A 289 -11.33 13.01 15.73
C ALA A 289 -10.47 14.22 16.19
N ALA A 290 -11.07 15.32 16.60
CA ALA A 290 -10.35 16.52 17.04
C ALA A 290 -9.69 16.32 18.39
N ALA A 291 -10.43 15.83 19.37
CA ALA A 291 -9.93 15.52 20.72
C ALA A 291 -8.87 14.41 20.66
N PHE A 292 -9.09 13.39 19.81
CA PHE A 292 -8.10 12.34 19.59
C PHE A 292 -6.78 12.88 19.03
N ARG A 293 -6.81 13.72 18.00
CA ARG A 293 -5.59 14.32 17.43
C ARG A 293 -4.81 15.13 18.48
N ALA A 294 -5.52 15.88 19.32
CA ALA A 294 -4.89 16.63 20.40
C ALA A 294 -4.21 15.72 21.42
N ALA A 295 -4.89 14.66 21.86
CA ALA A 295 -4.37 13.69 22.84
C ALA A 295 -3.25 12.80 22.27
N ALA A 296 -3.40 12.34 21.02
CA ALA A 296 -2.50 11.38 20.39
C ALA A 296 -1.28 12.00 19.73
N GLY A 297 -1.22 13.32 19.53
CA GLY A 297 -0.12 13.99 18.83
C GLY A 297 1.24 13.80 19.49
N GLY A 298 1.29 13.69 20.82
CA GLY A 298 2.50 13.34 21.57
C GLY A 298 2.97 11.92 21.29
N ALA A 299 2.07 10.96 21.38
CA ALA A 299 2.33 9.54 21.11
C ALA A 299 2.84 9.31 19.68
N ARG A 300 2.20 9.94 18.69
CA ARG A 300 2.66 9.90 17.29
C ARG A 300 4.10 10.38 17.14
N ARG A 301 4.46 11.52 17.75
CA ARG A 301 5.83 12.05 17.70
C ARG A 301 6.83 11.15 18.42
N ALA A 302 6.46 10.60 19.56
CA ALA A 302 7.33 9.72 20.33
C ALA A 302 7.61 8.40 19.60
N LEU A 303 6.60 7.82 18.93
CA LEU A 303 6.79 6.61 18.12
C LEU A 303 7.69 6.88 16.90
N ALA A 304 7.63 8.09 16.35
CA ALA A 304 8.44 8.54 15.22
C ALA A 304 9.83 9.08 15.62
N ALA A 305 10.12 9.28 16.93
CA ALA A 305 11.39 9.87 17.36
C ALA A 305 12.57 8.93 17.03
N GLU A 306 13.59 9.49 16.39
CA GLU A 306 14.85 8.81 16.18
C GLU A 306 15.49 8.44 17.52
N GLY A 307 15.99 7.25 17.70
CA GLY A 307 16.61 6.88 18.97
C GLY A 307 17.05 5.44 19.16
N ALA A 308 16.72 4.55 18.27
CA ALA A 308 17.34 3.23 18.23
C ALA A 308 17.65 2.93 16.77
N VAL A 309 18.92 2.98 16.41
CA VAL A 309 19.39 2.28 15.21
C VAL A 309 19.06 0.82 15.48
N ALA A 310 18.02 0.31 14.86
CA ALA A 310 17.75 -1.11 14.92
C ALA A 310 18.99 -1.81 14.38
N GLU A 311 19.59 -2.68 15.17
CA GLU A 311 20.52 -3.68 14.65
C GLU A 311 19.87 -4.31 13.42
N GLU A 312 20.68 -4.71 12.45
CA GLU A 312 20.21 -5.31 11.20
C GLU A 312 19.14 -6.39 11.52
N PRO A 313 17.87 -6.20 11.11
CA PRO A 313 16.74 -6.98 11.67
C PRO A 313 16.87 -8.49 11.51
N LEU A 314 17.72 -8.92 10.58
CA LEU A 314 17.93 -10.34 10.24
C LEU A 314 19.37 -10.82 10.47
N GLY A 315 20.27 -9.98 11.03
CA GLY A 315 21.68 -10.33 11.23
C GLY A 315 22.46 -10.57 9.92
N ALA A 316 23.69 -11.05 10.03
CA ALA A 316 24.60 -11.20 8.87
C ALA A 316 24.23 -12.35 7.91
N GLY A 317 23.46 -13.34 8.38
CA GLY A 317 23.08 -14.52 7.59
C GLY A 317 24.24 -15.49 7.30
N SER A 318 23.94 -16.60 6.63
CA SER A 318 24.89 -17.61 6.16
C SER A 318 25.13 -17.53 4.64
N ALA A 319 26.22 -18.08 4.14
CA ALA A 319 26.47 -18.17 2.69
C ALA A 319 25.35 -19.00 2.04
N TYR A 320 24.71 -18.42 1.05
CA TYR A 320 23.66 -19.09 0.29
C TYR A 320 24.27 -19.89 -0.87
N ARG A 321 23.93 -21.15 -0.98
CA ARG A 321 24.39 -22.05 -2.04
C ARG A 321 23.20 -22.44 -2.91
N ASP A 322 23.31 -22.18 -4.20
CA ASP A 322 22.22 -22.40 -5.15
C ASP A 322 22.76 -22.59 -6.58
N PRO A 323 22.50 -23.75 -7.21
CA PRO A 323 22.96 -24.02 -8.57
C PRO A 323 22.47 -23.00 -9.61
N GLY A 324 21.28 -22.41 -9.43
CA GLY A 324 20.77 -21.35 -10.31
C GLY A 324 21.58 -20.06 -10.18
N LEU A 325 21.98 -19.68 -8.96
CA LEU A 325 22.87 -18.54 -8.76
C LEU A 325 24.28 -18.82 -9.29
N ASP A 326 24.81 -20.04 -9.12
CA ASP A 326 26.10 -20.41 -9.66
C ASP A 326 26.10 -20.34 -11.21
N ALA A 327 24.99 -20.71 -11.86
CA ALA A 327 24.80 -20.60 -13.29
C ALA A 327 24.68 -19.13 -13.76
N LEU A 328 23.95 -18.30 -13.03
CA LEU A 328 23.82 -16.86 -13.32
C LEU A 328 25.13 -16.11 -13.08
N PHE A 329 25.93 -16.55 -12.13
CA PHE A 329 27.17 -15.91 -11.72
C PHE A 329 28.37 -16.85 -11.78
N PRO A 330 28.81 -17.25 -13.00
CA PRO A 330 29.88 -18.24 -13.19
C PRO A 330 31.25 -17.79 -12.64
N ARG A 331 31.38 -16.48 -12.36
CA ARG A 331 32.58 -15.90 -11.71
C ARG A 331 32.43 -15.78 -10.19
N GLY A 332 31.38 -16.41 -9.62
CA GLY A 332 31.08 -16.47 -8.20
C GLY A 332 30.16 -15.36 -7.69
N HIS A 333 29.61 -15.59 -6.51
CA HIS A 333 28.72 -14.67 -5.81
C HIS A 333 28.99 -14.65 -4.30
N THR A 334 28.53 -13.57 -3.64
CA THR A 334 28.64 -13.34 -2.21
C THR A 334 27.26 -13.36 -1.52
N VAL A 335 26.27 -13.95 -2.18
CA VAL A 335 24.89 -13.96 -1.67
C VAL A 335 24.81 -14.71 -0.36
N ARG A 336 24.18 -14.09 0.62
CA ARG A 336 23.90 -14.63 1.96
C ARG A 336 22.40 -14.72 2.17
N GLU A 337 22.00 -15.62 3.04
CA GLU A 337 20.60 -15.84 3.39
C GLU A 337 20.43 -15.70 4.91
N ALA A 338 19.40 -15.00 5.33
CA ALA A 338 18.93 -14.94 6.71
C ALA A 338 17.39 -14.94 6.73
N ALA A 339 16.80 -15.88 7.42
CA ALA A 339 15.33 -16.04 7.54
C ALA A 339 14.60 -16.03 6.16
N GLY A 340 15.19 -16.68 5.15
CA GLY A 340 14.66 -16.75 3.80
C GLY A 340 14.88 -15.47 2.97
N ILE A 341 15.62 -14.48 3.45
CA ILE A 341 15.94 -13.25 2.74
C ILE A 341 17.36 -13.29 2.20
N LEU A 342 17.50 -13.02 0.90
CA LEU A 342 18.76 -13.03 0.14
C LEU A 342 19.32 -11.62 0.00
N ARG A 343 20.64 -11.47 0.21
CA ARG A 343 21.39 -10.22 0.06
C ARG A 343 22.81 -10.50 -0.40
N GLY A 344 23.35 -9.68 -1.29
CA GLY A 344 24.73 -9.78 -1.71
C GLY A 344 24.96 -9.31 -3.14
N SER A 345 25.96 -9.86 -3.79
CA SER A 345 26.26 -9.59 -5.19
C SER A 345 26.78 -10.83 -5.91
N GLY A 346 26.68 -10.82 -7.24
CA GLY A 346 27.24 -11.84 -8.11
C GLY A 346 27.97 -11.23 -9.31
N ARG A 347 28.90 -11.96 -9.89
CA ARG A 347 29.69 -11.53 -11.04
C ARG A 347 29.20 -12.21 -12.32
N ALA A 348 28.36 -11.50 -13.06
CA ALA A 348 27.92 -11.87 -14.41
C ALA A 348 28.98 -11.49 -15.46
N GLU A 349 28.76 -11.87 -16.72
CA GLU A 349 29.67 -11.49 -17.84
C GLU A 349 29.78 -9.97 -18.00
N GLY A 350 28.65 -9.25 -17.84
CA GLY A 350 28.55 -7.80 -17.97
C GLY A 350 29.03 -6.99 -16.77
N GLY A 351 29.45 -7.64 -15.68
CA GLY A 351 29.91 -6.95 -14.48
C GLY A 351 29.28 -7.46 -13.19
N GLU A 352 29.41 -6.68 -12.14
CA GLU A 352 28.84 -7.02 -10.83
C GLU A 352 27.36 -6.61 -10.74
N VAL A 353 26.54 -7.53 -10.25
CA VAL A 353 25.09 -7.38 -10.07
C VAL A 353 24.77 -7.51 -8.60
N ALA A 354 24.01 -6.57 -8.02
CA ALA A 354 23.47 -6.69 -6.68
C ALA A 354 22.32 -7.71 -6.68
N VAL A 355 22.23 -8.52 -5.62
CA VAL A 355 21.16 -9.53 -5.46
C VAL A 355 20.40 -9.23 -4.18
N VAL A 356 19.08 -9.04 -4.31
CA VAL A 356 18.15 -8.85 -3.20
C VAL A 356 16.95 -9.73 -3.45
N GLY A 357 16.44 -10.43 -2.45
CA GLY A 357 15.27 -11.27 -2.70
C GLY A 357 14.85 -12.17 -1.56
N SER A 358 14.05 -13.16 -1.91
CA SER A 358 13.54 -14.21 -1.01
C SER A 358 13.83 -15.60 -1.57
N ALA A 359 13.92 -16.58 -0.70
CA ALA A 359 14.14 -17.98 -1.02
C ALA A 359 13.37 -18.92 -0.10
N GLY A 360 13.16 -20.17 -0.57
CA GLY A 360 12.56 -21.22 0.23
C GLY A 360 11.10 -20.99 0.61
N GLY A 361 10.38 -20.20 -0.18
CA GLY A 361 8.99 -19.84 0.10
C GLY A 361 8.83 -18.96 1.35
N ALA A 362 9.80 -18.10 1.67
CA ALA A 362 9.73 -17.21 2.83
C ALA A 362 8.50 -16.31 2.81
N GLU A 363 7.84 -16.15 3.95
CA GLU A 363 6.80 -15.13 4.13
C GLU A 363 7.44 -13.76 4.42
N VAL A 364 7.00 -12.72 3.70
CA VAL A 364 7.53 -11.36 3.86
C VAL A 364 6.73 -10.61 4.93
N GLY A 365 7.26 -10.53 6.15
CA GLY A 365 6.74 -9.71 7.24
C GLY A 365 7.46 -8.37 7.35
N VAL A 366 7.19 -7.64 8.44
CA VAL A 366 7.74 -6.28 8.66
C VAL A 366 9.28 -6.27 8.71
N GLU A 367 9.90 -7.28 9.35
CA GLU A 367 11.37 -7.40 9.43
C GLU A 367 11.99 -7.64 8.05
N ALA A 368 11.41 -8.59 7.30
CA ALA A 368 11.88 -8.96 5.98
C ALA A 368 11.77 -7.79 4.99
N ALA A 369 10.61 -7.11 4.98
CA ALA A 369 10.38 -5.95 4.11
C ALA A 369 11.34 -4.80 4.43
N LEU A 370 11.59 -4.54 5.72
CA LEU A 370 12.54 -3.52 6.17
C LEU A 370 13.98 -3.85 5.74
N ALA A 371 14.41 -5.11 5.92
CA ALA A 371 15.74 -5.55 5.54
C ALA A 371 15.96 -5.51 4.01
N LEU A 372 14.96 -5.93 3.22
CA LEU A 372 15.01 -5.82 1.76
C LEU A 372 15.13 -4.35 1.31
N ALA A 373 14.35 -3.46 1.91
CA ALA A 373 14.43 -2.02 1.61
C ALA A 373 15.79 -1.43 2.00
N ALA A 374 16.34 -1.82 3.17
CA ALA A 374 17.68 -1.40 3.60
C ALA A 374 18.75 -1.77 2.57
N GLU A 375 18.69 -3.01 2.07
CA GLU A 375 19.67 -3.49 1.09
C GLU A 375 19.55 -2.78 -0.26
N VAL A 376 18.32 -2.54 -0.76
CA VAL A 376 18.12 -1.74 -1.98
C VAL A 376 18.69 -0.33 -1.80
N LEU A 377 18.38 0.33 -0.67
CA LEU A 377 18.89 1.68 -0.38
C LEU A 377 20.42 1.70 -0.21
N ARG A 378 21.00 0.64 0.35
CA ARG A 378 22.45 0.48 0.44
C ARG A 378 23.09 0.40 -0.95
N VAL A 379 22.50 -0.41 -1.86
CA VAL A 379 22.97 -0.53 -3.24
C VAL A 379 22.90 0.82 -3.96
N VAL A 380 21.82 1.56 -3.80
CA VAL A 380 21.67 2.91 -4.39
C VAL A 380 22.77 3.86 -3.93
N ARG A 381 23.08 3.84 -2.64
CA ARG A 381 24.07 4.76 -2.03
C ARG A 381 25.52 4.37 -2.35
N GLU A 382 25.84 3.06 -2.26
CA GLU A 382 27.23 2.59 -2.27
C GLU A 382 27.69 2.13 -3.65
N HIS A 383 26.75 1.80 -4.56
CA HIS A 383 27.05 1.19 -5.84
C HIS A 383 26.27 1.84 -7.00
N PRO A 384 26.46 3.14 -7.28
CA PRO A 384 25.69 3.85 -8.30
C PRO A 384 25.65 3.13 -9.65
N GLY A 385 24.46 2.96 -10.22
CA GLY A 385 24.24 2.33 -11.53
C GLY A 385 24.44 0.83 -11.59
N ARG A 386 24.80 0.15 -10.49
CA ARG A 386 24.93 -1.31 -10.46
C ARG A 386 23.58 -1.97 -10.73
N PRO A 387 23.45 -2.90 -11.72
CA PRO A 387 22.22 -3.65 -11.91
C PRO A 387 21.79 -4.40 -10.64
N LEU A 388 20.47 -4.52 -10.44
CA LEU A 388 19.88 -5.19 -9.29
C LEU A 388 19.02 -6.36 -9.76
N LEU A 389 19.34 -7.56 -9.28
CA LEU A 389 18.53 -8.76 -9.46
C LEU A 389 17.63 -8.93 -8.25
N ALA A 390 16.32 -8.80 -8.47
CA ALA A 390 15.26 -9.04 -7.49
C ALA A 390 14.80 -10.50 -7.61
N LEU A 391 15.32 -11.39 -6.77
CA LEU A 391 14.91 -12.80 -6.74
C LEU A 391 13.63 -12.97 -5.92
N VAL A 392 12.65 -13.69 -6.45
CA VAL A 392 11.39 -13.96 -5.74
C VAL A 392 11.11 -15.45 -5.66
N ASP A 393 11.06 -15.93 -4.44
CA ASP A 393 10.53 -17.22 -4.04
C ASP A 393 9.86 -17.02 -2.66
N SER A 394 8.57 -16.65 -2.67
CA SER A 394 7.83 -16.21 -1.48
C SER A 394 6.39 -16.69 -1.52
N ARG A 395 5.92 -17.25 -0.42
CA ARG A 395 4.49 -17.58 -0.18
C ARG A 395 3.62 -16.36 0.12
N GLY A 396 4.14 -15.16 -0.08
CA GLY A 396 3.42 -13.91 0.10
C GLY A 396 3.79 -13.17 1.38
N GLN A 397 2.96 -12.23 1.76
CA GLN A 397 3.11 -11.53 3.03
C GLN A 397 2.82 -12.47 4.21
N ARG A 398 3.53 -12.24 5.32
CA ARG A 398 3.20 -12.90 6.57
C ARG A 398 1.83 -12.42 7.08
N MET A 399 0.88 -13.33 7.15
CA MET A 399 -0.46 -13.05 7.65
C MET A 399 -0.49 -13.23 9.15
N SER A 400 -0.31 -12.14 9.89
CA SER A 400 -0.41 -12.11 11.34
C SER A 400 -1.02 -10.80 11.83
N ARG A 401 -1.78 -10.86 12.93
CA ARG A 401 -2.31 -9.68 13.58
C ARG A 401 -1.20 -8.72 14.00
N ARG A 402 -0.06 -9.23 14.45
CA ARG A 402 1.12 -8.44 14.81
C ARG A 402 1.62 -7.60 13.65
N ASP A 403 1.78 -8.19 12.47
CA ASP A 403 2.29 -7.47 11.31
C ASP A 403 1.28 -6.42 10.82
N GLU A 404 -0.01 -6.74 10.86
CA GLU A 404 -1.06 -5.77 10.57
C GLU A 404 -1.10 -4.64 11.60
N LEU A 405 -0.93 -4.94 12.88
CA LEU A 405 -0.84 -3.96 13.95
C LEU A 405 0.35 -3.00 13.75
N LEU A 406 1.47 -3.49 13.25
CA LEU A 406 2.64 -2.68 12.93
C LEU A 406 2.52 -1.94 11.59
N GLY A 407 1.50 -2.24 10.77
CA GLY A 407 1.30 -1.64 9.46
C GLY A 407 2.23 -2.20 8.39
N VAL A 408 2.21 -3.52 8.19
CA VAL A 408 3.05 -4.23 7.20
C VAL A 408 2.93 -3.65 5.78
N ASN A 409 1.74 -3.16 5.42
CA ASN A 409 1.52 -2.42 4.17
C ASN A 409 2.46 -1.21 4.02
N GLY A 410 2.80 -0.52 5.12
CA GLY A 410 3.76 0.58 5.16
C GLY A 410 5.18 0.13 4.85
N TYR A 411 5.61 -0.99 5.43
CA TYR A 411 6.94 -1.56 5.16
C TYR A 411 7.09 -2.02 3.70
N LEU A 412 6.04 -2.64 3.14
CA LEU A 412 6.03 -3.05 1.73
C LEU A 412 5.96 -1.85 0.77
N GLY A 413 5.20 -0.80 1.11
CA GLY A 413 5.18 0.46 0.36
C GLY A 413 6.54 1.14 0.36
N HIS A 414 7.26 1.11 1.49
CA HIS A 414 8.63 1.62 1.59
C HIS A 414 9.61 0.82 0.73
N LEU A 415 9.51 -0.51 0.71
CA LEU A 415 10.31 -1.37 -0.18
C LEU A 415 10.05 -1.02 -1.65
N ALA A 416 8.79 -0.88 -2.07
CA ALA A 416 8.44 -0.47 -3.43
C ALA A 416 9.03 0.91 -3.79
N ALA A 417 8.99 1.86 -2.86
CA ALA A 417 9.58 3.19 -3.05
C ALA A 417 11.12 3.15 -3.12
N ALA A 418 11.77 2.24 -2.40
CA ALA A 418 13.21 2.03 -2.50
C ALA A 418 13.61 1.47 -3.87
N VAL A 419 12.84 0.50 -4.41
CA VAL A 419 13.05 -0.03 -5.77
C VAL A 419 12.83 1.06 -6.82
N GLU A 420 11.80 1.89 -6.67
CA GLU A 420 11.58 3.03 -7.57
C GLU A 420 12.73 4.03 -7.51
N LEU A 421 13.26 4.35 -6.33
CA LEU A 421 14.43 5.21 -6.20
C LEU A 421 15.65 4.61 -6.94
N ALA A 422 15.88 3.30 -6.83
CA ALA A 422 16.94 2.62 -7.56
C ALA A 422 16.78 2.81 -9.07
N ARG A 423 15.58 2.60 -9.60
CA ARG A 423 15.26 2.83 -11.03
C ARG A 423 15.54 4.27 -11.46
N GLN A 424 15.13 5.25 -10.67
CA GLN A 424 15.38 6.67 -10.93
C GLN A 424 16.86 7.03 -10.91
N ARG A 425 17.67 6.31 -10.15
CA ARG A 425 19.12 6.46 -10.07
C ARG A 425 19.87 5.69 -11.14
N GLY A 426 19.17 5.07 -12.11
CA GLY A 426 19.75 4.38 -13.25
C GLY A 426 20.17 2.95 -12.97
N HIS A 427 19.76 2.37 -11.84
CA HIS A 427 19.91 0.93 -11.62
C HIS A 427 18.91 0.19 -12.48
N ARG A 428 19.40 -0.70 -13.37
CA ARG A 428 18.53 -1.65 -14.07
C ARG A 428 18.07 -2.68 -13.07
N VAL A 429 16.77 -2.79 -12.85
CA VAL A 429 16.18 -3.76 -11.93
C VAL A 429 15.55 -4.88 -12.74
N VAL A 430 15.96 -6.12 -12.49
CA VAL A 430 15.40 -7.33 -13.12
C VAL A 430 14.76 -8.17 -12.04
N GLY A 431 13.47 -8.45 -12.16
CA GLY A 431 12.73 -9.39 -11.32
C GLY A 431 12.84 -10.79 -11.87
N LEU A 432 13.31 -11.73 -11.06
CA LEU A 432 13.37 -13.15 -11.45
C LEU A 432 12.49 -13.97 -10.50
N LEU A 433 11.36 -14.46 -11.02
CA LEU A 433 10.49 -15.38 -10.31
C LEU A 433 11.06 -16.80 -10.41
N ARG A 434 11.36 -17.40 -9.29
CA ARG A 434 12.09 -18.64 -9.24
C ARG A 434 11.30 -19.80 -8.57
N GLY A 435 10.35 -19.47 -7.73
CA GLY A 435 9.47 -20.38 -7.02
C GLY A 435 8.08 -19.77 -6.88
N ASP A 436 7.50 -19.89 -5.71
CA ASP A 436 6.25 -19.19 -5.41
C ASP A 436 6.46 -17.66 -5.45
N ALA A 437 5.53 -16.96 -6.05
CA ALA A 437 5.54 -15.50 -6.17
C ALA A 437 4.15 -14.95 -5.84
N VAL A 438 3.82 -14.95 -4.52
CA VAL A 438 2.46 -14.73 -4.06
C VAL A 438 2.26 -13.30 -3.57
N SER A 439 1.21 -12.62 -4.06
CA SER A 439 0.61 -11.40 -3.54
C SER A 439 1.64 -10.36 -3.01
N GLY A 440 1.56 -9.96 -1.73
CA GLY A 440 2.47 -8.99 -1.12
C GLY A 440 3.95 -9.39 -1.09
N GLY A 441 4.28 -10.66 -1.30
CA GLY A 441 5.67 -11.11 -1.41
C GLY A 441 6.34 -10.77 -2.75
N VAL A 442 5.56 -10.62 -3.83
CA VAL A 442 6.11 -10.29 -5.16
C VAL A 442 5.89 -8.84 -5.55
N LEU A 443 4.77 -8.22 -5.11
CA LEU A 443 4.36 -6.89 -5.55
C LEU A 443 5.44 -5.81 -5.35
N PRO A 444 6.04 -5.61 -4.14
CA PRO A 444 6.88 -4.46 -3.86
C PRO A 444 8.33 -4.60 -4.35
N LEU A 445 8.74 -5.80 -4.75
CA LEU A 445 10.10 -6.09 -5.19
C LEU A 445 10.12 -6.59 -6.64
N GLY A 446 9.60 -7.79 -6.90
CA GLY A 446 9.66 -8.44 -8.22
C GLY A 446 8.91 -7.66 -9.29
N PHE A 447 7.66 -7.28 -9.03
CA PHE A 447 6.82 -6.58 -10.01
C PHE A 447 7.09 -5.07 -10.09
N MET A 448 7.95 -4.53 -9.23
CA MET A 448 8.47 -3.17 -9.38
C MET A 448 9.68 -3.08 -10.32
N ALA A 449 10.21 -4.20 -10.78
CA ALA A 449 11.36 -4.28 -11.67
C ALA A 449 11.09 -3.70 -13.08
N ASP A 450 12.13 -3.38 -13.83
CA ASP A 450 12.02 -2.92 -15.22
C ASP A 450 11.61 -4.05 -16.15
N ASP A 451 12.15 -5.25 -15.92
CA ASP A 451 11.78 -6.50 -16.58
C ASP A 451 11.49 -7.55 -15.53
N VAL A 452 10.55 -8.43 -15.85
CA VAL A 452 10.20 -9.58 -15.00
C VAL A 452 10.27 -10.85 -15.81
N ASP A 453 11.16 -11.73 -15.40
CA ASP A 453 11.33 -13.07 -15.96
C ASP A 453 10.89 -14.13 -14.95
N ALA A 454 10.53 -15.31 -15.45
CA ALA A 454 10.14 -16.44 -14.62
C ALA A 454 10.91 -17.69 -15.08
N LEU A 455 11.47 -18.43 -14.13
CA LEU A 455 12.02 -19.74 -14.40
C LEU A 455 10.90 -20.75 -14.65
N GLU A 456 11.21 -21.82 -15.37
CA GLU A 456 10.31 -22.95 -15.50
C GLU A 456 9.93 -23.49 -14.11
N GLY A 457 8.61 -23.63 -13.86
CA GLY A 457 8.07 -24.03 -12.56
C GLY A 457 7.84 -22.88 -11.58
N ALA A 458 8.20 -21.63 -11.93
CA ALA A 458 7.78 -20.47 -11.13
C ALA A 458 6.26 -20.31 -11.15
N ASN A 459 5.71 -19.93 -9.99
CA ASN A 459 4.27 -19.95 -9.76
C ASN A 459 3.77 -18.61 -9.21
N PRO A 460 3.53 -17.59 -10.06
CA PRO A 460 2.92 -16.34 -9.64
C PRO A 460 1.42 -16.51 -9.43
N TRP A 461 0.92 -16.12 -8.26
CA TRP A 461 -0.50 -16.17 -7.93
C TRP A 461 -0.91 -15.17 -6.86
N VAL A 462 -2.22 -14.91 -6.78
CA VAL A 462 -2.78 -13.97 -5.80
C VAL A 462 -2.96 -14.63 -4.45
N MET A 463 -3.54 -15.83 -4.43
CA MET A 463 -3.91 -16.56 -3.21
C MET A 463 -4.13 -18.04 -3.55
N ALA A 464 -3.82 -18.93 -2.62
CA ALA A 464 -4.09 -20.36 -2.79
C ALA A 464 -5.59 -20.64 -3.04
N LEU A 465 -5.89 -21.51 -3.98
CA LEU A 465 -7.27 -21.80 -4.39
C LEU A 465 -8.22 -22.11 -3.22
N PRO A 466 -7.86 -22.93 -2.19
CA PRO A 466 -8.75 -23.16 -1.06
C PRO A 466 -9.08 -21.93 -0.25
N ALA A 467 -8.13 -20.99 -0.10
CA ALA A 467 -8.36 -19.72 0.58
C ALA A 467 -9.20 -18.78 -0.31
N MET A 468 -8.93 -18.74 -1.61
CA MET A 468 -9.71 -17.98 -2.58
C MET A 468 -11.18 -18.43 -2.59
N ALA A 469 -11.44 -19.74 -2.62
CA ALA A 469 -12.78 -20.30 -2.57
C ALA A 469 -13.55 -19.88 -1.29
N ARG A 470 -12.87 -19.87 -0.13
CA ARG A 470 -13.47 -19.40 1.13
C ARG A 470 -13.85 -17.93 1.11
N VAL A 471 -12.95 -17.09 0.58
CA VAL A 471 -13.17 -15.63 0.51
C VAL A 471 -14.23 -15.26 -0.53
N THR A 472 -14.18 -15.85 -1.71
CA THR A 472 -15.12 -15.54 -2.81
C THR A 472 -16.45 -16.28 -2.71
N LYS A 473 -16.52 -17.34 -1.88
CA LYS A 473 -17.64 -18.29 -1.80
C LYS A 473 -17.95 -18.99 -3.14
N ILE A 474 -16.95 -19.10 -4.01
CA ILE A 474 -17.00 -19.83 -5.28
C ILE A 474 -16.21 -21.12 -5.08
N PRO A 475 -16.74 -22.29 -5.50
CA PRO A 475 -16.00 -23.57 -5.41
C PRO A 475 -14.64 -23.47 -6.11
N ALA A 476 -13.64 -24.16 -5.55
CA ALA A 476 -12.28 -24.20 -6.09
C ALA A 476 -12.19 -25.02 -7.39
#